data_c97b57b31913f991d12bf7a97327ff67
#
_entry.id   c97b57b31913f991d12bf7a97327ff67
#
_cell.length_a   1.000
_cell.length_b   1.000
_cell.length_c   1.000
_cell.angle_alpha   90.00
_cell.angle_beta   90.00
_cell.angle_gamma   90.00
#
_symmetry.space_group_name_H-M   'P 1'
#
loop_
_entity.id
_entity.type
_entity.pdbx_description
1 polymer ?
#
loop_
_entity_poly.entity_id
_entity_poly.type
_entity_poly.pdbx_seq_one_letter_code
_entity_poly.pdbx_strand_id
1 'polypeptide(L)'
;MDLKILDQVFFGNSLWNYLIALATLLLSLLFVKVVVHMIIKRLKKFAEKTTTTIDDLFVTILERIVLPVLYLSCFYLGMKTLKLPSGMDGVINVIELAVITFFAARIIILILGYSLNTYLTKKQEDPTLVRSLDGMLNVGKFLIWALALIVFLDNIGFKVTTMIAGLGIGGIAVAIAAQALLKDFFSYFSIVFDQPFKLGDFIIIGDFMGTVEYIGIKTTHLRSLGGEQVIFSNTDLTDSRVRNYKRMEKRRVVFSLGVTYQTALSQLKEIPKIIEKVIKDTKDTAFDRAHFFSYGDFSLIFEVVYFVLGPDYNKYMDIQQEINFAIKEEFEKRGIEFAYPTQMLYLSKT
;
A
#
# COMPACT_ATOMS: atom_id res chain seq x y z
N MET A 1 -49.78 -15.50 58.48
CA MET A 1 -48.32 -15.44 58.40
C MET A 1 -47.98 -13.97 58.56
N ASP A 2 -47.36 -13.59 59.72
CA ASP A 2 -47.21 -12.18 60.11
C ASP A 2 -46.30 -11.44 59.14
N LEU A 3 -46.86 -10.51 58.34
CA LEU A 3 -46.14 -9.61 57.43
C LEU A 3 -45.05 -8.80 58.16
N LYS A 4 -45.11 -8.69 59.48
CA LYS A 4 -44.14 -8.05 60.35
C LYS A 4 -42.72 -8.68 60.31
N ILE A 5 -42.59 -9.95 59.87
CA ILE A 5 -41.30 -10.61 59.73
C ILE A 5 -40.53 -10.06 58.51
N LEU A 6 -41.24 -9.61 57.47
CA LEU A 6 -40.66 -9.05 56.24
C LEU A 6 -40.06 -7.63 56.46
N ASP A 7 -40.46 -6.93 57.52
CA ASP A 7 -39.95 -5.60 57.84
C ASP A 7 -38.71 -5.61 58.77
N GLN A 8 -38.25 -6.82 59.18
CA GLN A 8 -37.00 -6.93 59.91
C GLN A 8 -35.82 -6.47 59.09
N VAL A 9 -35.01 -5.57 59.64
CA VAL A 9 -33.86 -4.96 58.92
C VAL A 9 -32.58 -5.69 59.34
N PHE A 10 -31.92 -6.25 58.31
CA PHE A 10 -30.58 -6.84 58.40
C PHE A 10 -29.64 -6.06 57.50
N PHE A 11 -28.45 -5.66 58.02
CA PHE A 11 -27.46 -4.87 57.29
C PHE A 11 -28.02 -3.68 56.50
N GLY A 12 -29.02 -2.98 57.09
CA GLY A 12 -29.64 -1.78 56.49
C GLY A 12 -30.72 -2.07 55.43
N ASN A 13 -31.05 -3.31 55.15
CA ASN A 13 -32.09 -3.74 54.23
C ASN A 13 -33.18 -4.57 54.95
N SER A 14 -34.44 -4.40 54.54
CA SER A 14 -35.51 -5.27 54.99
C SER A 14 -35.47 -6.61 54.31
N LEU A 15 -36.01 -7.65 54.93
CA LEU A 15 -36.14 -8.97 54.27
C LEU A 15 -36.86 -8.87 52.92
N TRP A 16 -37.76 -7.92 52.80
CA TRP A 16 -38.46 -7.60 51.54
C TRP A 16 -37.49 -7.18 50.44
N ASN A 17 -36.49 -6.32 50.75
CA ASN A 17 -35.48 -5.91 49.79
C ASN A 17 -34.61 -7.10 49.33
N TYR A 18 -34.24 -8.02 50.21
CA TYR A 18 -33.52 -9.24 49.84
C TYR A 18 -34.35 -10.16 48.93
N LEU A 19 -35.67 -10.27 49.17
CA LEU A 19 -36.55 -11.00 48.28
C LEU A 19 -36.67 -10.37 46.90
N ILE A 20 -36.73 -9.03 46.83
CA ILE A 20 -36.72 -8.30 45.54
C ILE A 20 -35.40 -8.53 44.83
N ALA A 21 -34.28 -8.42 45.54
CA ALA A 21 -32.95 -8.66 44.94
C ALA A 21 -32.83 -10.07 44.38
N LEU A 22 -33.27 -11.07 45.14
CA LEU A 22 -33.26 -12.47 44.71
C LEU A 22 -34.23 -12.69 43.52
N ALA A 23 -35.42 -12.11 43.55
CA ALA A 23 -36.35 -12.19 42.44
C ALA A 23 -35.82 -11.53 41.17
N THR A 24 -35.20 -10.34 41.29
CA THR A 24 -34.57 -9.63 40.18
C THR A 24 -33.41 -10.45 39.58
N LEU A 25 -32.58 -11.06 40.43
CA LEU A 25 -31.49 -11.92 39.99
C LEU A 25 -32.03 -13.16 39.27
N LEU A 26 -33.00 -13.87 39.84
CA LEU A 26 -33.56 -15.07 39.25
C LEU A 26 -34.29 -14.77 37.92
N LEU A 27 -35.08 -13.70 37.87
CA LEU A 27 -35.79 -13.31 36.66
C LEU A 27 -34.84 -12.87 35.54
N SER A 28 -33.79 -12.09 35.87
CA SER A 28 -32.78 -11.69 34.89
C SER A 28 -31.95 -12.90 34.40
N LEU A 29 -31.55 -13.81 35.27
CA LEU A 29 -30.89 -15.06 34.88
C LEU A 29 -31.78 -15.94 33.99
N LEU A 30 -33.06 -16.08 34.33
CA LEU A 30 -34.02 -16.80 33.51
C LEU A 30 -34.19 -16.14 32.13
N PHE A 31 -34.30 -14.83 32.10
CA PHE A 31 -34.37 -14.06 30.84
C PHE A 31 -33.15 -14.31 29.96
N VAL A 32 -31.95 -14.19 30.50
CA VAL A 32 -30.69 -14.44 29.74
C VAL A 32 -30.68 -15.91 29.26
N LYS A 33 -30.99 -16.86 30.14
CA LYS A 33 -30.99 -18.29 29.78
C LYS A 33 -31.99 -18.62 28.68
N VAL A 34 -33.21 -18.06 28.72
CA VAL A 34 -34.26 -18.41 27.75
C VAL A 34 -34.12 -17.58 26.47
N VAL A 35 -34.09 -16.24 26.61
CA VAL A 35 -34.15 -15.33 25.44
C VAL A 35 -32.84 -15.30 24.70
N VAL A 36 -31.74 -15.06 25.41
CA VAL A 36 -30.42 -14.89 24.76
C VAL A 36 -29.95 -16.24 24.18
N HIS A 37 -30.16 -17.34 24.88
CA HIS A 37 -29.81 -18.67 24.37
C HIS A 37 -30.65 -19.07 23.14
N MET A 38 -31.92 -18.66 23.11
CA MET A 38 -32.79 -18.86 21.95
C MET A 38 -32.30 -18.04 20.74
N ILE A 39 -31.92 -16.80 20.97
CA ILE A 39 -31.33 -15.92 19.92
C ILE A 39 -30.05 -16.53 19.35
N ILE A 40 -29.12 -16.92 20.23
CA ILE A 40 -27.85 -17.55 19.83
C ILE A 40 -28.11 -18.83 19.02
N LYS A 41 -29.05 -19.68 19.48
CA LYS A 41 -29.42 -20.91 18.77
C LYS A 41 -29.99 -20.64 17.38
N ARG A 42 -30.80 -19.59 17.23
CA ARG A 42 -31.33 -19.17 15.92
C ARG A 42 -30.25 -18.62 15.01
N LEU A 43 -29.36 -17.77 15.54
CA LEU A 43 -28.24 -17.23 14.79
C LEU A 43 -27.27 -18.33 14.34
N LYS A 44 -26.98 -19.31 15.21
CA LYS A 44 -26.19 -20.51 14.86
C LYS A 44 -26.79 -21.27 13.67
N LYS A 45 -28.07 -21.52 13.72
CA LYS A 45 -28.78 -22.20 12.63
C LYS A 45 -28.85 -21.37 11.34
N PHE A 46 -28.71 -20.05 11.44
CA PHE A 46 -28.60 -19.14 10.30
C PHE A 46 -27.18 -19.17 9.73
N ALA A 47 -26.16 -19.12 10.59
CA ALA A 47 -24.74 -19.18 10.23
C ALA A 47 -24.39 -20.51 9.51
N GLU A 48 -24.98 -21.63 9.94
CA GLU A 48 -24.82 -22.94 9.27
C GLU A 48 -25.36 -22.97 7.83
N LYS A 49 -26.20 -22.01 7.43
CA LYS A 49 -26.78 -21.91 6.08
C LYS A 49 -26.03 -20.93 5.17
N THR A 50 -25.16 -20.12 5.71
CA THR A 50 -24.38 -19.11 4.98
C THR A 50 -22.97 -19.62 4.73
N THR A 51 -22.40 -19.25 3.59
CA THR A 51 -20.99 -19.56 3.24
C THR A 51 -20.02 -18.52 3.79
N THR A 52 -20.53 -17.53 4.53
CA THR A 52 -19.73 -16.43 5.08
C THR A 52 -19.24 -16.77 6.47
N THR A 53 -17.94 -16.66 6.66
CA THR A 53 -17.27 -16.91 7.95
C THR A 53 -17.52 -15.79 8.99
N ILE A 54 -18.09 -14.65 8.58
CA ILE A 54 -18.42 -13.51 9.46
C ILE A 54 -19.54 -13.87 10.46
N ASP A 55 -20.49 -14.68 10.04
CA ASP A 55 -21.61 -15.11 10.89
C ASP A 55 -21.13 -16.00 12.05
N ASP A 56 -20.10 -16.84 11.80
CA ASP A 56 -19.45 -17.65 12.82
C ASP A 56 -18.71 -16.80 13.86
N LEU A 57 -18.06 -15.70 13.40
CA LEU A 57 -17.44 -14.74 14.31
C LEU A 57 -18.48 -14.09 15.23
N PHE A 58 -19.61 -13.66 14.67
CA PHE A 58 -20.71 -13.05 15.44
C PHE A 58 -21.24 -13.99 16.51
N VAL A 59 -21.50 -15.24 16.15
CA VAL A 59 -21.94 -16.28 17.08
C VAL A 59 -20.89 -16.52 18.17
N THR A 60 -19.62 -16.58 17.80
CA THR A 60 -18.51 -16.78 18.75
C THR A 60 -18.39 -15.63 19.73
N ILE A 61 -18.55 -14.38 19.29
CA ILE A 61 -18.57 -13.19 20.17
C ILE A 61 -19.74 -13.27 21.15
N LEU A 62 -20.93 -13.60 20.66
CA LEU A 62 -22.11 -13.73 21.50
C LEU A 62 -21.95 -14.81 22.58
N GLU A 63 -21.45 -15.99 22.21
CA GLU A 63 -21.29 -17.10 23.16
C GLU A 63 -20.15 -16.89 24.15
N ARG A 64 -18.98 -16.46 23.68
CA ARG A 64 -17.77 -16.40 24.50
C ARG A 64 -17.59 -15.11 25.27
N ILE A 65 -18.29 -14.04 24.88
CA ILE A 65 -18.10 -12.71 25.45
C ILE A 65 -19.43 -12.14 25.97
N VAL A 66 -20.44 -11.98 25.12
CA VAL A 66 -21.68 -11.31 25.49
C VAL A 66 -22.43 -12.10 26.55
N LEU A 67 -22.52 -13.40 26.39
CA LEU A 67 -23.25 -14.27 27.34
C LEU A 67 -22.66 -14.22 28.76
N PRO A 68 -21.32 -14.39 28.99
CA PRO A 68 -20.72 -14.20 30.31
C PRO A 68 -20.94 -12.82 30.91
N VAL A 69 -20.83 -11.74 30.07
CA VAL A 69 -21.08 -10.37 30.51
C VAL A 69 -22.52 -10.20 30.99
N LEU A 70 -23.50 -10.72 30.25
CA LEU A 70 -24.91 -10.66 30.64
C LEU A 70 -25.18 -11.40 31.97
N TYR A 71 -24.55 -12.56 32.21
CA TYR A 71 -24.68 -13.25 33.50
C TYR A 71 -24.09 -12.42 34.64
N LEU A 72 -22.94 -11.79 34.45
CA LEU A 72 -22.34 -10.91 35.44
C LEU A 72 -23.19 -9.65 35.68
N SER A 73 -23.76 -9.08 34.60
CA SER A 73 -24.70 -7.94 34.70
C SER A 73 -25.98 -8.29 35.46
N CYS A 74 -26.49 -9.52 35.34
CA CYS A 74 -27.63 -10.00 36.16
C CYS A 74 -27.29 -9.98 37.66
N PHE A 75 -26.10 -10.43 38.02
CA PHE A 75 -25.63 -10.37 39.42
C PHE A 75 -25.50 -8.93 39.90
N TYR A 76 -24.92 -8.04 39.10
CA TYR A 76 -24.78 -6.61 39.37
C TYR A 76 -26.16 -5.95 39.59
N LEU A 77 -27.15 -6.21 38.73
CA LEU A 77 -28.52 -5.72 38.87
C LEU A 77 -29.17 -6.17 40.19
N GLY A 78 -29.01 -7.43 40.55
CA GLY A 78 -29.50 -7.96 41.82
C GLY A 78 -28.86 -7.26 43.03
N MET A 79 -27.54 -7.06 43.01
CA MET A 79 -26.81 -6.37 44.10
C MET A 79 -27.23 -4.88 44.23
N LYS A 80 -27.47 -4.19 43.12
CA LYS A 80 -27.86 -2.78 43.11
C LYS A 80 -29.26 -2.47 43.67
N THR A 81 -30.12 -3.50 43.83
CA THR A 81 -31.41 -3.33 44.48
C THR A 81 -31.30 -3.30 46.02
N LEU A 82 -30.14 -3.66 46.57
CA LEU A 82 -29.86 -3.62 48.02
C LEU A 82 -29.16 -2.28 48.37
N LYS A 83 -29.50 -1.79 49.57
CA LYS A 83 -28.72 -0.69 50.21
C LYS A 83 -27.42 -1.30 50.74
N LEU A 84 -26.31 -1.09 50.02
CA LEU A 84 -25.03 -1.62 50.38
C LEU A 84 -24.34 -0.68 51.42
N PRO A 85 -23.49 -1.22 52.31
CA PRO A 85 -22.67 -0.38 53.20
C PRO A 85 -21.81 0.60 52.40
N SER A 86 -21.54 1.78 52.96
CA SER A 86 -20.69 2.80 52.34
C SER A 86 -19.30 2.22 52.06
N GLY A 87 -18.95 2.12 50.81
CA GLY A 87 -17.70 1.50 50.32
C GLY A 87 -17.89 0.27 49.44
N MET A 88 -18.95 -0.53 49.64
CA MET A 88 -19.22 -1.69 48.77
C MET A 88 -19.71 -1.27 47.37
N ASP A 89 -20.45 -0.16 47.26
CA ASP A 89 -20.86 0.40 45.98
C ASP A 89 -19.65 0.74 45.10
N GLY A 90 -18.60 1.31 45.70
CA GLY A 90 -17.35 1.61 45.00
C GLY A 90 -16.66 0.34 44.47
N VAL A 91 -16.62 -0.70 45.29
CA VAL A 91 -16.00 -1.98 44.90
C VAL A 91 -16.78 -2.65 43.76
N ILE A 92 -18.10 -2.63 43.83
CA ILE A 92 -18.97 -3.21 42.79
C ILE A 92 -18.81 -2.48 41.46
N ASN A 93 -18.77 -1.14 41.49
CA ASN A 93 -18.54 -0.33 40.29
C ASN A 93 -17.17 -0.60 39.66
N VAL A 94 -16.13 -0.78 40.49
CA VAL A 94 -14.78 -1.13 40.01
C VAL A 94 -14.77 -2.53 39.36
N ILE A 95 -15.46 -3.50 39.97
CA ILE A 95 -15.57 -4.85 39.40
C ILE A 95 -16.33 -4.82 38.07
N GLU A 96 -17.46 -4.08 37.98
CA GLU A 96 -18.22 -3.93 36.75
C GLU A 96 -17.35 -3.33 35.65
N LEU A 97 -16.64 -2.25 35.95
CA LEU A 97 -15.72 -1.58 35.02
C LEU A 97 -14.61 -2.53 34.55
N ALA A 98 -14.03 -3.30 35.47
CA ALA A 98 -12.99 -4.29 35.14
C ALA A 98 -13.53 -5.35 34.17
N VAL A 99 -14.74 -5.85 34.40
CA VAL A 99 -15.42 -6.82 33.55
C VAL A 99 -15.68 -6.24 32.16
N ILE A 100 -16.24 -5.05 32.10
CA ILE A 100 -16.54 -4.38 30.80
C ILE A 100 -15.25 -4.16 30.01
N THR A 101 -14.20 -3.60 30.65
CA THR A 101 -12.91 -3.32 30.02
C THR A 101 -12.22 -4.61 29.54
N PHE A 102 -12.25 -5.67 30.36
CA PHE A 102 -11.70 -6.98 30.00
C PHE A 102 -12.38 -7.58 28.77
N PHE A 103 -13.71 -7.61 28.75
CA PHE A 103 -14.44 -8.18 27.63
C PHE A 103 -14.37 -7.32 26.37
N ALA A 104 -14.35 -5.99 26.51
CA ALA A 104 -14.11 -5.08 25.38
C ALA A 104 -12.75 -5.36 24.71
N ALA A 105 -11.68 -5.49 25.49
CA ALA A 105 -10.36 -5.86 24.98
C ALA A 105 -10.40 -7.24 24.29
N ARG A 106 -11.08 -8.22 24.87
CA ARG A 106 -11.24 -9.56 24.27
C ARG A 106 -11.99 -9.54 22.94
N ILE A 107 -13.02 -8.69 22.78
CA ILE A 107 -13.72 -8.53 21.50
C ILE A 107 -12.76 -8.07 20.43
N ILE A 108 -11.96 -7.01 20.69
CA ILE A 108 -11.01 -6.47 19.73
C ILE A 108 -9.98 -7.53 19.34
N ILE A 109 -9.41 -8.24 20.31
CA ILE A 109 -8.43 -9.31 20.07
C ILE A 109 -9.03 -10.44 19.23
N LEU A 110 -10.27 -10.81 19.49
CA LEU A 110 -10.95 -11.89 18.77
C LEU A 110 -11.24 -11.48 17.33
N ILE A 111 -11.68 -10.24 17.09
CA ILE A 111 -11.91 -9.71 15.74
C ILE A 111 -10.59 -9.68 14.94
N LEU A 112 -9.50 -9.19 15.54
CA LEU A 112 -8.19 -9.14 14.89
C LEU A 112 -7.67 -10.54 14.55
N GLY A 113 -7.72 -11.45 15.50
CA GLY A 113 -7.29 -12.84 15.29
C GLY A 113 -8.09 -13.56 14.22
N TYR A 114 -9.40 -13.35 14.22
CA TYR A 114 -10.29 -13.93 13.21
C TYR A 114 -10.02 -13.37 11.81
N SER A 115 -9.90 -12.04 11.68
CA SER A 115 -9.62 -11.38 10.41
C SER A 115 -8.31 -11.89 9.79
N LEU A 116 -7.27 -12.04 10.61
CA LEU A 116 -5.98 -12.54 10.17
C LEU A 116 -6.05 -14.00 9.74
N ASN A 117 -6.66 -14.87 10.57
CA ASN A 117 -6.82 -16.29 10.23
C ASN A 117 -7.61 -16.50 8.94
N THR A 118 -8.68 -15.72 8.73
CA THR A 118 -9.48 -15.79 7.50
C THR A 118 -8.69 -15.36 6.27
N TYR A 119 -7.83 -14.35 6.42
CA TYR A 119 -6.94 -13.91 5.35
C TYR A 119 -5.93 -14.99 4.97
N LEU A 120 -5.29 -15.63 5.96
CA LEU A 120 -4.28 -16.66 5.77
C LEU A 120 -4.84 -17.94 5.13
N THR A 121 -6.00 -18.40 5.62
CA THR A 121 -6.63 -19.63 5.08
C THR A 121 -7.08 -19.49 3.63
N LYS A 122 -7.45 -18.28 3.19
CA LYS A 122 -7.83 -18.03 1.79
C LYS A 122 -6.67 -18.09 0.80
N LYS A 123 -5.43 -17.86 1.26
CA LYS A 123 -4.26 -17.73 0.38
C LYS A 123 -3.37 -18.96 0.29
N GLN A 124 -3.62 -20.03 1.06
CA GLN A 124 -2.75 -21.24 1.13
C GLN A 124 -1.26 -20.89 1.33
N GLU A 125 -0.98 -19.96 2.26
CA GLU A 125 0.36 -19.38 2.35
C GLU A 125 1.36 -20.22 3.15
N ASP A 126 2.65 -19.96 2.88
CA ASP A 126 3.82 -20.59 3.49
C ASP A 126 3.72 -20.60 5.03
N PRO A 127 4.00 -21.74 5.70
CA PRO A 127 4.02 -21.84 7.15
C PRO A 127 4.90 -20.80 7.86
N THR A 128 5.92 -20.29 7.18
CA THR A 128 6.82 -19.23 7.68
C THR A 128 6.08 -17.90 7.85
N LEU A 129 5.21 -17.59 6.92
CA LEU A 129 4.39 -16.36 6.92
C LEU A 129 3.36 -16.40 8.05
N VAL A 130 2.73 -17.56 8.28
CA VAL A 130 1.78 -17.77 9.37
C VAL A 130 2.44 -17.51 10.74
N ARG A 131 3.64 -18.05 10.99
CA ARG A 131 4.39 -17.82 12.25
C ARG A 131 4.76 -16.36 12.45
N SER A 132 5.15 -15.66 11.39
CA SER A 132 5.53 -14.25 11.47
C SER A 132 4.34 -13.37 11.84
N LEU A 133 3.16 -13.67 11.30
CA LEU A 133 1.91 -12.95 11.59
C LEU A 133 1.38 -13.24 13.00
N ASP A 134 1.58 -14.45 13.53
CA ASP A 134 1.28 -14.77 14.93
C ASP A 134 2.14 -13.93 15.89
N GLY A 135 3.41 -13.69 15.56
CA GLY A 135 4.26 -12.76 16.30
C GLY A 135 3.69 -11.34 16.35
N MET A 136 3.26 -10.82 15.21
CA MET A 136 2.62 -9.49 15.11
C MET A 136 1.31 -9.43 15.89
N LEU A 137 0.49 -10.47 15.84
CA LEU A 137 -0.73 -10.57 16.64
C LEU A 137 -0.45 -10.49 18.13
N ASN A 138 0.62 -11.13 18.61
CA ASN A 138 0.97 -11.10 20.03
C ASN A 138 1.39 -9.71 20.49
N VAL A 139 2.12 -8.95 19.65
CA VAL A 139 2.41 -7.54 19.90
C VAL A 139 1.12 -6.73 19.94
N GLY A 140 0.22 -6.93 18.97
CA GLY A 140 -1.10 -6.27 18.96
C GLY A 140 -1.94 -6.57 20.20
N LYS A 141 -1.97 -7.83 20.65
CA LYS A 141 -2.66 -8.22 21.90
C LYS A 141 -2.05 -7.51 23.12
N PHE A 142 -0.72 -7.44 23.21
CA PHE A 142 -0.05 -6.72 24.28
C PHE A 142 -0.44 -5.23 24.32
N LEU A 143 -0.47 -4.55 23.16
CA LEU A 143 -0.87 -3.15 23.07
C LEU A 143 -2.33 -2.94 23.48
N ILE A 144 -3.24 -3.82 23.05
CA ILE A 144 -4.66 -3.76 23.43
C ILE A 144 -4.81 -3.94 24.96
N TRP A 145 -4.11 -4.89 25.57
CA TRP A 145 -4.16 -5.07 27.02
C TRP A 145 -3.55 -3.90 27.78
N ALA A 146 -2.44 -3.33 27.29
CA ALA A 146 -1.85 -2.14 27.89
C ALA A 146 -2.81 -0.95 27.87
N LEU A 147 -3.48 -0.72 26.71
CA LEU A 147 -4.47 0.33 26.57
C LEU A 147 -5.70 0.08 27.46
N ALA A 148 -6.21 -1.14 27.50
CA ALA A 148 -7.31 -1.53 28.38
C ALA A 148 -6.99 -1.29 29.86
N LEU A 149 -5.77 -1.60 30.29
CA LEU A 149 -5.30 -1.34 31.65
C LEU A 149 -5.28 0.16 31.96
N ILE A 150 -4.79 0.99 31.04
CA ILE A 150 -4.77 2.45 31.20
C ILE A 150 -6.19 3.00 31.34
N VAL A 151 -7.10 2.60 30.43
CA VAL A 151 -8.51 3.02 30.51
C VAL A 151 -9.15 2.59 31.82
N PHE A 152 -8.88 1.37 32.27
CA PHE A 152 -9.37 0.88 33.56
C PHE A 152 -8.86 1.72 34.71
N LEU A 153 -7.54 1.96 34.79
CA LEU A 153 -6.91 2.75 35.85
C LEU A 153 -7.42 4.20 35.90
N ASP A 154 -7.60 4.83 34.75
CA ASP A 154 -8.15 6.20 34.63
C ASP A 154 -9.54 6.29 35.22
N ASN A 155 -10.41 5.34 34.89
CA ASN A 155 -11.80 5.31 35.36
C ASN A 155 -11.95 5.03 36.86
N ILE A 156 -10.97 4.37 37.49
CA ILE A 156 -10.96 4.18 38.97
C ILE A 156 -10.25 5.33 39.70
N GLY A 157 -9.89 6.39 38.98
CA GLY A 157 -9.37 7.65 39.56
C GLY A 157 -7.84 7.71 39.69
N PHE A 158 -7.08 6.77 39.12
CA PHE A 158 -5.63 6.91 39.05
C PHE A 158 -5.23 7.97 38.02
N LYS A 159 -4.25 8.79 38.35
CA LYS A 159 -3.70 9.77 37.42
C LYS A 159 -2.81 9.08 36.37
N VAL A 160 -3.42 8.69 35.24
CA VAL A 160 -2.72 7.99 34.15
C VAL A 160 -1.92 8.93 33.24
N THR A 161 -1.99 10.25 33.44
CA THR A 161 -1.33 11.27 32.60
C THR A 161 0.17 10.98 32.40
N THR A 162 0.87 10.58 33.47
CA THR A 162 2.30 10.24 33.41
C THR A 162 2.55 8.97 32.58
N MET A 163 1.66 7.99 32.69
CA MET A 163 1.76 6.74 31.89
C MET A 163 1.52 7.04 30.40
N ILE A 164 0.51 7.85 30.10
CA ILE A 164 0.20 8.29 28.73
C ILE A 164 1.36 9.11 28.15
N ALA A 165 1.94 10.03 28.95
CA ALA A 165 3.11 10.81 28.53
C ALA A 165 4.31 9.92 28.22
N GLY A 166 4.60 8.94 29.08
CA GLY A 166 5.67 7.96 28.84
C GLY A 166 5.46 7.11 27.61
N LEU A 167 4.22 6.63 27.40
CA LEU A 167 3.85 5.89 26.19
C LEU A 167 3.92 6.76 24.94
N GLY A 168 3.58 8.05 25.06
CA GLY A 168 3.70 9.03 23.96
C GLY A 168 5.15 9.19 23.50
N ILE A 169 6.10 9.36 24.44
CA ILE A 169 7.53 9.44 24.12
C ILE A 169 8.02 8.13 23.50
N GLY A 170 7.67 6.99 24.08
CA GLY A 170 7.97 5.67 23.52
C GLY A 170 7.36 5.47 22.13
N GLY A 171 6.14 5.95 21.93
CA GLY A 171 5.46 5.94 20.63
C GLY A 171 6.18 6.75 19.56
N ILE A 172 6.73 7.91 19.89
CA ILE A 172 7.56 8.72 18.98
C ILE A 172 8.81 7.93 18.56
N ALA A 173 9.50 7.28 19.50
CA ALA A 173 10.68 6.48 19.20
C ALA A 173 10.35 5.32 18.23
N VAL A 174 9.24 4.62 18.47
CA VAL A 174 8.75 3.55 17.58
C VAL A 174 8.35 4.12 16.21
N ALA A 175 7.69 5.28 16.16
CA ALA A 175 7.29 5.93 14.91
C ALA A 175 8.51 6.29 14.04
N ILE A 176 9.57 6.85 14.66
CA ILE A 176 10.83 7.15 13.96
C ILE A 176 11.49 5.87 13.43
N ALA A 177 11.51 4.80 14.24
CA ALA A 177 12.06 3.51 13.80
C ALA A 177 11.25 2.87 12.65
N ALA A 178 9.93 3.09 12.59
CA ALA A 178 9.04 2.58 11.56
C ALA A 178 8.90 3.52 10.35
N GLN A 179 9.48 4.72 10.37
CA GLN A 179 9.28 5.78 9.37
C GLN A 179 9.57 5.30 7.94
N ALA A 180 10.67 4.56 7.74
CA ALA A 180 11.03 4.06 6.41
C ALA A 180 9.98 3.10 5.84
N LEU A 181 9.43 2.20 6.67
CA LEU A 181 8.39 1.27 6.25
C LEU A 181 7.09 2.00 5.91
N LEU A 182 6.72 2.98 6.72
CA LEU A 182 5.53 3.80 6.47
C LEU A 182 5.69 4.65 5.20
N LYS A 183 6.89 5.15 4.92
CA LYS A 183 7.18 5.92 3.69
C LYS A 183 6.98 5.05 2.45
N ASP A 184 7.52 3.83 2.43
CA ASP A 184 7.30 2.87 1.33
C ASP A 184 5.81 2.54 1.14
N PHE A 185 5.08 2.37 2.25
CA PHE A 185 3.64 2.11 2.24
C PHE A 185 2.86 3.28 1.60
N PHE A 186 3.11 4.52 1.98
CA PHE A 186 2.47 5.68 1.36
C PHE A 186 2.89 5.89 -0.09
N SER A 187 4.14 5.60 -0.42
CA SER A 187 4.64 5.61 -1.80
C SER A 187 3.90 4.60 -2.68
N TYR A 188 3.57 3.42 -2.15
CA TYR A 188 2.71 2.45 -2.86
C TYR A 188 1.35 3.05 -3.22
N PHE A 189 0.69 3.73 -2.29
CA PHE A 189 -0.59 4.39 -2.59
C PHE A 189 -0.45 5.47 -3.66
N SER A 190 0.61 6.29 -3.59
CA SER A 190 0.87 7.28 -4.64
C SER A 190 1.06 6.61 -6.01
N ILE A 191 1.83 5.52 -6.09
CA ILE A 191 2.02 4.76 -7.33
C ILE A 191 0.68 4.21 -7.86
N VAL A 192 -0.17 3.66 -6.98
CA VAL A 192 -1.44 3.03 -7.37
C VAL A 192 -2.50 4.06 -7.78
N PHE A 193 -2.60 5.20 -7.08
CA PHE A 193 -3.61 6.23 -7.35
C PHE A 193 -3.20 7.16 -8.49
N ASP A 194 -1.99 7.70 -8.45
CA ASP A 194 -1.50 8.65 -9.47
C ASP A 194 -1.00 7.94 -10.72
N GLN A 195 -0.66 6.65 -10.58
CA GLN A 195 -0.21 5.78 -11.68
C GLN A 195 0.88 6.42 -12.54
N PRO A 196 2.00 6.91 -12.00
CA PRO A 196 3.08 7.46 -12.82
C PRO A 196 3.63 6.42 -13.82
N PHE A 197 3.52 5.16 -13.49
CA PHE A 197 3.76 3.99 -14.34
C PHE A 197 2.81 2.85 -13.95
N LYS A 198 2.64 1.88 -14.83
CA LYS A 198 1.78 0.70 -14.67
C LYS A 198 2.59 -0.59 -14.91
N LEU A 199 1.99 -1.73 -14.56
CA LEU A 199 2.52 -3.03 -14.96
C LEU A 199 2.67 -3.08 -16.49
N GLY A 200 3.83 -3.54 -16.97
CA GLY A 200 4.17 -3.61 -18.38
C GLY A 200 4.71 -2.31 -18.99
N ASP A 201 4.82 -1.22 -18.23
CA ASP A 201 5.46 -0.01 -18.72
C ASP A 201 6.98 -0.17 -18.68
N PHE A 202 7.65 0.31 -19.73
CA PHE A 202 9.09 0.44 -19.76
C PHE A 202 9.50 1.79 -19.19
N ILE A 203 10.27 1.75 -18.09
CA ILE A 203 10.70 2.94 -17.35
C ILE A 203 12.21 2.99 -17.17
N ILE A 204 12.76 4.21 -17.04
CA ILE A 204 14.17 4.47 -16.72
C ILE A 204 14.24 5.29 -15.44
N ILE A 205 15.07 4.84 -14.49
CA ILE A 205 15.31 5.45 -13.18
C ILE A 205 16.82 5.50 -12.95
N GLY A 206 17.40 6.70 -12.99
CA GLY A 206 18.88 6.82 -12.97
C GLY A 206 19.51 6.03 -14.10
N ASP A 207 20.39 5.10 -13.76
CA ASP A 207 21.10 4.22 -14.71
C ASP A 207 20.36 2.89 -14.96
N PHE A 208 19.28 2.62 -14.25
CA PHE A 208 18.50 1.40 -14.40
C PHE A 208 17.33 1.59 -15.36
N MET A 209 17.12 0.58 -16.20
CA MET A 209 16.03 0.57 -17.15
C MET A 209 15.38 -0.83 -17.23
N GLY A 210 14.06 -0.87 -17.39
CA GLY A 210 13.36 -2.13 -17.50
C GLY A 210 11.84 -1.99 -17.56
N THR A 211 11.19 -3.15 -17.70
CA THR A 211 9.74 -3.26 -17.70
C THR A 211 9.24 -3.55 -16.30
N VAL A 212 8.21 -2.86 -15.86
CA VAL A 212 7.57 -3.07 -14.55
C VAL A 212 6.85 -4.42 -14.56
N GLU A 213 7.32 -5.37 -13.73
CA GLU A 213 6.72 -6.71 -13.58
C GLU A 213 5.78 -6.83 -12.40
N TYR A 214 6.09 -6.14 -11.32
CA TYR A 214 5.33 -6.26 -10.08
C TYR A 214 5.38 -4.96 -9.28
N ILE A 215 4.24 -4.57 -8.70
CA ILE A 215 4.12 -3.43 -7.79
C ILE A 215 3.55 -3.97 -6.48
N GLY A 216 4.39 -4.06 -5.45
CA GLY A 216 4.03 -4.49 -4.10
C GLY A 216 3.94 -3.32 -3.12
N ILE A 217 3.47 -3.61 -1.90
CA ILE A 217 3.27 -2.59 -0.84
C ILE A 217 4.59 -1.90 -0.46
N LYS A 218 5.71 -2.61 -0.51
CA LYS A 218 7.02 -2.07 -0.13
C LYS A 218 7.94 -1.88 -1.33
N THR A 219 7.88 -2.76 -2.32
CA THR A 219 8.84 -2.82 -3.43
C THR A 219 8.14 -2.97 -4.77
N THR A 220 8.73 -2.36 -5.79
CA THR A 220 8.39 -2.55 -7.19
C THR A 220 9.53 -3.27 -7.90
N HIS A 221 9.21 -4.25 -8.74
CA HIS A 221 10.18 -5.07 -9.45
C HIS A 221 10.18 -4.72 -10.93
N LEU A 222 11.37 -4.52 -11.48
CA LEU A 222 11.60 -4.27 -12.89
C LEU A 222 12.38 -5.43 -13.51
N ARG A 223 11.99 -5.85 -14.71
CA ARG A 223 12.81 -6.73 -15.56
C ARG A 223 13.69 -5.89 -16.45
N SER A 224 15.01 -5.95 -16.26
CA SER A 224 15.96 -5.20 -17.07
C SER A 224 16.06 -5.82 -18.47
N LEU A 225 16.70 -5.10 -19.39
CA LEU A 225 17.00 -5.61 -20.74
C LEU A 225 17.97 -6.80 -20.71
N GLY A 226 18.81 -6.91 -19.70
CA GLY A 226 19.71 -8.05 -19.49
C GLY A 226 19.01 -9.30 -18.98
N GLY A 227 17.74 -9.17 -18.54
CA GLY A 227 16.92 -10.26 -18.03
C GLY A 227 16.94 -10.42 -16.50
N GLU A 228 17.82 -9.71 -15.78
CA GLU A 228 17.80 -9.70 -14.32
C GLU A 228 16.61 -8.91 -13.77
N GLN A 229 16.16 -9.27 -12.56
CA GLN A 229 15.15 -8.53 -11.85
C GLN A 229 15.81 -7.50 -10.93
N VAL A 230 15.49 -6.23 -11.13
CA VAL A 230 15.91 -5.13 -10.27
C VAL A 230 14.77 -4.78 -9.34
N ILE A 231 15.03 -4.74 -8.03
CA ILE A 231 14.04 -4.48 -6.99
C ILE A 231 14.30 -3.10 -6.39
N PHE A 232 13.30 -2.23 -6.50
CA PHE A 232 13.32 -0.89 -5.91
C PHE A 232 12.41 -0.82 -4.71
N SER A 233 12.75 -0.04 -3.69
CA SER A 233 11.77 0.42 -2.72
C SER A 233 10.77 1.37 -3.41
N ASN A 234 9.52 1.38 -2.98
CA ASN A 234 8.54 2.29 -3.58
C ASN A 234 8.92 3.76 -3.34
N THR A 235 9.55 4.03 -2.20
CA THR A 235 10.09 5.37 -1.86
C THR A 235 11.14 5.82 -2.88
N ASP A 236 12.05 4.94 -3.27
CA ASP A 236 13.09 5.24 -4.26
C ASP A 236 12.48 5.70 -5.58
N LEU A 237 11.41 5.04 -6.02
CA LEU A 237 10.72 5.38 -7.27
C LEU A 237 9.95 6.71 -7.17
N THR A 238 9.30 6.98 -6.03
CA THR A 238 8.53 8.21 -5.85
C THR A 238 9.41 9.44 -5.60
N ASP A 239 10.59 9.25 -4.98
CA ASP A 239 11.56 10.32 -4.77
C ASP A 239 12.42 10.59 -6.02
N SER A 240 12.49 9.64 -6.98
CA SER A 240 13.30 9.73 -8.18
C SER A 240 12.53 10.32 -9.37
N ARG A 241 13.30 10.74 -10.40
CA ARG A 241 12.73 11.14 -11.69
C ARG A 241 12.53 9.91 -12.56
N VAL A 242 11.31 9.44 -12.66
CA VAL A 242 10.95 8.30 -13.52
C VAL A 242 10.67 8.79 -14.94
N ARG A 243 11.34 8.20 -15.92
CA ARG A 243 11.06 8.41 -17.35
C ARG A 243 10.23 7.23 -17.84
N ASN A 244 8.96 7.47 -18.18
CA ASN A 244 8.06 6.45 -18.69
C ASN A 244 8.02 6.52 -20.23
N TYR A 245 8.65 5.54 -20.87
CA TYR A 245 8.72 5.47 -22.32
C TYR A 245 7.45 4.89 -22.98
N LYS A 246 6.61 4.19 -22.22
CA LYS A 246 5.33 3.67 -22.72
C LYS A 246 4.33 4.80 -23.02
N ARG A 247 4.43 5.91 -22.26
CA ARG A 247 3.56 7.09 -22.43
C ARG A 247 4.04 8.08 -23.48
N MET A 248 5.13 7.77 -24.16
CA MET A 248 5.71 8.63 -25.17
C MET A 248 4.83 8.62 -26.42
N GLU A 249 4.29 9.77 -26.82
CA GLU A 249 3.48 9.93 -28.03
C GLU A 249 4.35 9.96 -29.29
N LYS A 250 5.50 10.61 -29.19
CA LYS A 250 6.48 10.75 -30.28
C LYS A 250 7.90 10.76 -29.72
N ARG A 251 8.80 10.06 -30.41
CA ARG A 251 10.22 9.99 -30.10
C ARG A 251 10.99 11.01 -30.91
N ARG A 252 11.63 11.97 -30.23
CA ARG A 252 12.54 12.91 -30.91
C ARG A 252 13.86 12.21 -31.21
N VAL A 253 14.23 12.20 -32.48
CA VAL A 253 15.49 11.63 -32.97
C VAL A 253 16.38 12.77 -33.47
N VAL A 254 17.64 12.74 -33.08
CA VAL A 254 18.67 13.65 -33.56
C VAL A 254 19.82 12.82 -34.07
N PHE A 255 20.22 13.05 -35.33
CA PHE A 255 21.42 12.43 -35.85
C PHE A 255 22.19 13.41 -36.70
N SER A 256 23.47 13.16 -36.93
CA SER A 256 24.31 13.97 -37.78
C SER A 256 24.89 13.13 -38.90
N LEU A 257 25.09 13.78 -40.05
CA LEU A 257 25.80 13.21 -41.16
C LEU A 257 26.84 14.22 -41.65
N GLY A 258 27.96 13.71 -42.18
CA GLY A 258 29.05 14.51 -42.69
C GLY A 258 29.31 14.26 -44.17
N VAL A 259 29.44 15.33 -44.94
CA VAL A 259 29.86 15.24 -46.36
C VAL A 259 31.25 15.82 -46.54
N THR A 260 31.92 15.46 -47.64
CA THR A 260 33.29 15.91 -47.94
C THR A 260 33.37 17.40 -48.12
N TYR A 261 34.53 18.01 -47.87
CA TYR A 261 34.80 19.43 -48.13
C TYR A 261 34.76 19.80 -49.60
N GLN A 262 34.90 18.82 -50.50
CA GLN A 262 34.87 18.97 -51.96
C GLN A 262 33.42 19.11 -52.47
N THR A 263 32.41 18.87 -51.60
CA THR A 263 30.99 19.02 -51.97
C THR A 263 30.71 20.47 -52.41
N ALA A 264 30.18 20.63 -53.60
CA ALA A 264 29.90 21.97 -54.16
C ALA A 264 28.81 22.70 -53.35
N LEU A 265 28.90 24.04 -53.25
CA LEU A 265 27.94 24.85 -52.48
C LEU A 265 26.47 24.65 -52.96
N SER A 266 26.25 24.41 -54.26
CA SER A 266 24.95 24.07 -54.77
C SER A 266 24.36 22.80 -54.16
N GLN A 267 25.19 21.74 -54.08
CA GLN A 267 24.83 20.46 -53.45
C GLN A 267 24.58 20.64 -51.92
N LEU A 268 25.45 21.42 -51.23
CA LEU A 268 25.25 21.72 -49.81
C LEU A 268 23.91 22.36 -49.50
N LYS A 269 23.39 23.25 -50.41
CA LYS A 269 22.10 23.89 -50.29
C LYS A 269 20.93 22.95 -50.59
N GLU A 270 21.18 21.85 -51.30
CA GLU A 270 20.15 20.83 -51.61
C GLU A 270 20.05 19.76 -50.54
N ILE A 271 21.12 19.43 -49.81
CA ILE A 271 21.13 18.38 -48.79
C ILE A 271 19.98 18.49 -47.78
N PRO A 272 19.70 19.66 -47.16
CA PRO A 272 18.54 19.78 -46.27
C PRO A 272 17.20 19.43 -46.91
N LYS A 273 16.98 19.80 -48.15
CA LYS A 273 15.75 19.54 -48.89
C LYS A 273 15.59 18.07 -49.25
N ILE A 274 16.73 17.39 -49.58
CA ILE A 274 16.74 15.95 -49.84
C ILE A 274 16.34 15.20 -48.58
N ILE A 275 16.96 15.54 -47.44
CA ILE A 275 16.69 14.92 -46.16
C ILE A 275 15.25 15.17 -45.71
N GLU A 276 14.76 16.39 -45.84
CA GLU A 276 13.35 16.77 -45.58
C GLU A 276 12.40 15.88 -46.38
N LYS A 277 12.65 15.72 -47.69
CA LYS A 277 11.83 14.87 -48.55
C LYS A 277 11.85 13.43 -48.12
N VAL A 278 13.02 12.85 -47.88
CA VAL A 278 13.17 11.47 -47.45
C VAL A 278 12.41 11.21 -46.15
N ILE A 279 12.54 12.10 -45.17
CA ILE A 279 11.84 11.92 -43.90
C ILE A 279 10.32 12.08 -44.07
N LYS A 280 9.85 13.05 -44.87
CA LYS A 280 8.41 13.23 -45.13
C LYS A 280 7.78 12.07 -45.91
N ASP A 281 8.54 11.41 -46.77
CA ASP A 281 8.10 10.26 -47.53
C ASP A 281 8.07 8.96 -46.70
N THR A 282 8.82 8.92 -45.58
CA THR A 282 8.81 7.80 -44.66
C THR A 282 7.60 7.82 -43.75
N LYS A 283 6.88 6.70 -43.64
CA LYS A 283 5.66 6.61 -42.83
C LYS A 283 5.97 6.78 -41.33
N ASP A 284 4.97 7.30 -40.61
CA ASP A 284 5.03 7.45 -39.15
C ASP A 284 6.16 8.35 -38.64
N THR A 285 6.59 9.28 -39.48
CA THR A 285 7.57 10.32 -39.15
C THR A 285 6.99 11.71 -39.21
N ALA A 286 7.60 12.64 -38.50
CA ALA A 286 7.37 14.08 -38.65
C ALA A 286 8.70 14.80 -38.71
N PHE A 287 8.99 15.44 -39.82
CA PHE A 287 10.21 16.24 -40.00
C PHE A 287 10.17 17.48 -39.12
N ASP A 288 11.29 17.80 -38.45
CA ASP A 288 11.47 19.06 -37.72
C ASP A 288 12.43 19.99 -38.45
N ARG A 289 13.69 19.60 -38.59
CA ARG A 289 14.70 20.38 -39.29
C ARG A 289 15.90 19.57 -39.79
N ALA A 290 16.56 20.10 -40.82
CA ALA A 290 17.88 19.66 -41.26
C ALA A 290 18.69 20.89 -41.61
N HIS A 291 19.86 21.07 -41.02
CA HIS A 291 20.69 22.22 -41.21
C HIS A 291 22.16 21.88 -41.37
N PHE A 292 22.90 22.64 -42.17
CA PHE A 292 24.35 22.66 -42.12
C PHE A 292 24.75 23.25 -40.78
N PHE A 293 25.24 22.38 -39.89
CA PHE A 293 25.43 22.71 -38.47
C PHE A 293 26.83 23.26 -38.17
N SER A 294 27.87 22.60 -38.68
CA SER A 294 29.25 22.99 -38.37
C SER A 294 30.27 22.45 -39.37
N TYR A 295 31.47 23.05 -39.34
CA TYR A 295 32.66 22.53 -39.99
C TYR A 295 33.38 21.61 -39.02
N GLY A 296 33.53 20.33 -39.37
CA GLY A 296 34.29 19.34 -38.59
C GLY A 296 35.71 19.17 -39.15
N ASP A 297 36.54 18.37 -38.47
CA ASP A 297 37.96 18.19 -38.83
C ASP A 297 38.16 17.66 -40.27
N PHE A 298 37.24 16.84 -40.75
CA PHE A 298 37.31 16.23 -42.09
C PHE A 298 35.94 16.21 -42.81
N SER A 299 34.93 16.89 -42.29
CA SER A 299 33.57 16.86 -42.83
C SER A 299 32.81 18.16 -42.63
N LEU A 300 31.89 18.43 -43.55
CA LEU A 300 30.80 19.42 -43.39
C LEU A 300 29.62 18.75 -42.74
N ILE A 301 29.28 19.12 -41.49
CA ILE A 301 28.33 18.40 -40.65
C ILE A 301 26.94 18.99 -40.80
N PHE A 302 25.97 18.12 -41.06
CA PHE A 302 24.53 18.43 -41.05
C PHE A 302 23.87 17.78 -39.82
N GLU A 303 23.14 18.57 -39.03
CA GLU A 303 22.26 18.08 -37.98
C GLU A 303 20.84 17.88 -38.53
N VAL A 304 20.28 16.73 -38.26
CA VAL A 304 18.91 16.35 -38.66
C VAL A 304 18.12 16.03 -37.43
N VAL A 305 16.90 16.59 -37.35
CA VAL A 305 15.95 16.31 -36.26
C VAL A 305 14.59 15.94 -36.85
N TYR A 306 14.06 14.84 -36.37
CA TYR A 306 12.71 14.39 -36.73
C TYR A 306 12.08 13.65 -35.58
N PHE A 307 10.79 13.36 -35.70
CA PHE A 307 10.05 12.59 -34.71
C PHE A 307 9.53 11.29 -35.33
N VAL A 308 9.60 10.20 -34.57
CA VAL A 308 8.92 8.94 -34.84
C VAL A 308 7.65 8.90 -33.99
N LEU A 309 6.52 8.57 -34.59
CA LEU A 309 5.23 8.48 -33.91
C LEU A 309 5.09 7.14 -33.17
N GLY A 310 4.87 7.24 -31.85
CA GLY A 310 4.67 6.12 -30.95
C GLY A 310 5.89 5.75 -30.09
N PRO A 311 5.68 4.88 -29.10
CA PRO A 311 6.69 4.52 -28.12
C PRO A 311 7.58 3.33 -28.52
N ASP A 312 7.23 2.57 -29.56
CA ASP A 312 7.90 1.34 -29.95
C ASP A 312 9.35 1.60 -30.39
N TYR A 313 10.28 0.90 -29.74
CA TYR A 313 11.72 1.06 -30.02
C TYR A 313 12.13 0.36 -31.32
N ASN A 314 11.58 -0.82 -31.61
CA ASN A 314 11.92 -1.55 -32.85
C ASN A 314 11.42 -0.80 -34.05
N LYS A 315 10.18 -0.29 -34.01
CA LYS A 315 9.63 0.59 -35.04
C LYS A 315 10.53 1.81 -35.30
N TYR A 316 11.05 2.43 -34.23
CA TYR A 316 11.99 3.53 -34.37
C TYR A 316 13.29 3.09 -35.13
N MET A 317 13.84 1.94 -34.76
CA MET A 317 15.05 1.41 -35.41
C MET A 317 14.84 1.08 -36.89
N ASP A 318 13.67 0.49 -37.22
CA ASP A 318 13.30 0.16 -38.61
C ASP A 318 13.17 1.45 -39.44
N ILE A 319 12.48 2.47 -38.92
CA ILE A 319 12.33 3.77 -39.57
C ILE A 319 13.68 4.46 -39.74
N GLN A 320 14.55 4.45 -38.72
CA GLN A 320 15.89 5.04 -38.82
C GLN A 320 16.73 4.35 -39.91
N GLN A 321 16.64 3.04 -40.01
CA GLN A 321 17.31 2.26 -41.06
C GLN A 321 16.79 2.63 -42.45
N GLU A 322 15.47 2.70 -42.63
CA GLU A 322 14.82 3.10 -43.89
C GLU A 322 15.30 4.50 -44.34
N ILE A 323 15.27 5.48 -43.41
CA ILE A 323 15.76 6.84 -43.67
C ILE A 323 17.24 6.83 -44.08
N ASN A 324 18.08 6.05 -43.37
CA ASN A 324 19.51 5.97 -43.69
C ASN A 324 19.76 5.40 -45.10
N PHE A 325 19.02 4.37 -45.49
CA PHE A 325 19.12 3.79 -46.84
C PHE A 325 18.66 4.78 -47.88
N ALA A 326 17.52 5.46 -47.70
CA ALA A 326 17.00 6.44 -48.64
C ALA A 326 17.93 7.66 -48.81
N ILE A 327 18.50 8.16 -47.71
CA ILE A 327 19.51 9.23 -47.76
C ILE A 327 20.74 8.77 -48.55
N LYS A 328 21.23 7.54 -48.29
CA LYS A 328 22.39 6.97 -49.00
C LYS A 328 22.15 6.90 -50.50
N GLU A 329 20.98 6.37 -50.92
CA GLU A 329 20.57 6.26 -52.31
C GLU A 329 20.49 7.63 -53.00
N GLU A 330 19.84 8.63 -52.36
CA GLU A 330 19.70 9.97 -52.91
C GLU A 330 21.03 10.71 -53.03
N PHE A 331 21.97 10.49 -52.11
CA PHE A 331 23.27 11.09 -52.19
C PHE A 331 24.12 10.45 -53.32
N GLU A 332 24.05 9.15 -53.49
CA GLU A 332 24.73 8.45 -54.60
C GLU A 332 24.24 8.96 -55.98
N LYS A 333 22.91 9.06 -56.14
CA LYS A 333 22.31 9.60 -57.39
C LYS A 333 22.84 11.01 -57.74
N ARG A 334 23.24 11.81 -56.77
CA ARG A 334 23.69 13.20 -56.96
C ARG A 334 25.19 13.38 -56.85
N GLY A 335 25.96 12.30 -56.65
CA GLY A 335 27.39 12.36 -56.49
C GLY A 335 27.81 13.11 -55.22
N ILE A 336 26.99 13.07 -54.16
CA ILE A 336 27.32 13.62 -52.86
C ILE A 336 28.03 12.51 -52.03
N GLU A 337 29.27 12.77 -51.63
CA GLU A 337 30.12 11.79 -50.92
C GLU A 337 30.06 12.02 -49.42
N PHE A 338 29.83 10.93 -48.66
CA PHE A 338 30.01 10.97 -47.21
C PHE A 338 31.47 11.12 -46.84
N ALA A 339 31.73 11.95 -45.85
CA ALA A 339 33.08 12.16 -45.37
C ALA A 339 33.60 10.96 -44.56
N TYR A 340 34.86 10.68 -44.75
CA TYR A 340 35.61 9.70 -43.95
C TYR A 340 36.89 10.39 -43.41
N PRO A 341 37.50 9.88 -42.34
CA PRO A 341 38.73 10.46 -41.78
C PRO A 341 39.81 10.55 -42.85
N THR A 342 40.32 11.75 -43.10
CA THR A 342 41.35 12.01 -44.09
C THR A 342 42.58 12.59 -43.42
N GLN A 343 43.81 12.22 -43.95
CA GLN A 343 45.08 12.77 -43.52
C GLN A 343 45.90 13.15 -44.74
N MET A 344 46.57 14.27 -44.65
CA MET A 344 47.52 14.70 -45.68
C MET A 344 48.95 14.31 -45.23
N LEU A 345 49.59 13.44 -45.98
CA LEU A 345 50.98 13.01 -45.73
C LEU A 345 51.94 13.74 -46.64
N TYR A 346 52.85 14.48 -46.08
CA TYR A 346 53.99 15.09 -46.81
C TYR A 346 55.19 14.14 -46.74
N LEU A 347 55.47 13.50 -47.87
CA LEU A 347 56.65 12.65 -48.00
C LEU A 347 57.88 13.50 -48.55
N SER A 348 58.88 13.74 -47.70
CA SER A 348 60.11 14.30 -48.18
C SER A 348 61.02 13.16 -48.64
N LYS A 349 61.54 13.22 -49.90
CA LYS A 349 62.62 12.36 -50.34
C LYS A 349 63.94 12.88 -49.68
N THR A 350 64.54 12.09 -48.80
CA THR A 350 65.88 12.24 -48.33
C THR A 350 66.87 11.93 -49.45
#